data_9f337109d71576295af79658ee1a9812
#
_entry.id   9f337109d71576295af79658ee1a9812
#
_cell.length_a   1.000
_cell.length_b   1.000
_cell.length_c   1.000
_cell.angle_alpha   90.00
_cell.angle_beta   90.00
_cell.angle_gamma   90.00
#
_symmetry.space_group_name_H-M   'P 1'
#
loop_
_entity.id
_entity.type
_entity.pdbx_description
1 polymer ?
#
loop_
_entity_poly.entity_id
_entity_poly.type
_entity_poly.pdbx_seq_one_letter_code
_entity_poly.pdbx_strand_id
1 'polypeptide(L)'
;MARTGYDFQSLTQENRDWKEARAMSKEIIQFDQAMFETKLDAMVRDKVEQIADAMLDEEADLIANAARYERSDGRKAYRAGHYARRFTVKAGRLGLKVPKLKGALFESAVIERYRRREQSVEESLIDMYPAGVSTRRVDDISQLLWGERMPSQTLSDKLRKVYDQIDEWRNRPLGGRVPVRVHGRCAATGAHGAGRSRT
;
A
#
# COMPACT_ATOMS: atom_id res chain seq x y z
N MET A 1 54.87 54.27 -0.39
CA MET A 1 54.66 52.84 -0.04
C MET A 1 53.82 52.81 1.21
N ALA A 2 52.50 52.65 1.08
CA ALA A 2 51.57 52.49 2.20
C ALA A 2 51.24 51.02 2.33
N ARG A 3 51.71 50.40 3.43
CA ARG A 3 51.32 49.03 3.82
C ARG A 3 49.93 49.10 4.45
N THR A 4 48.90 48.64 3.78
CA THR A 4 47.58 48.37 4.36
C THR A 4 47.74 47.19 5.31
N GLY A 5 47.80 47.49 6.62
CA GLY A 5 47.73 46.49 7.67
C GLY A 5 46.30 45.93 7.69
N TYR A 6 46.13 44.66 7.34
CA TYR A 6 44.89 43.94 7.57
C TYR A 6 44.71 43.79 9.08
N ASP A 7 43.69 44.40 9.62
CA ASP A 7 43.35 44.29 11.04
C ASP A 7 42.81 42.87 11.36
N PHE A 8 43.68 42.07 11.97
CA PHE A 8 43.37 40.68 12.33
C PHE A 8 42.22 40.58 13.36
N GLN A 9 41.93 41.67 14.04
CA GLN A 9 40.82 41.72 15.02
C GLN A 9 39.44 41.83 14.33
N SER A 10 39.36 42.49 13.20
CA SER A 10 38.09 42.59 12.43
C SER A 10 37.68 41.24 11.86
N LEU A 11 38.63 40.42 11.37
CA LEU A 11 38.35 39.09 10.86
C LEU A 11 37.93 38.06 11.94
N THR A 12 38.37 38.25 13.16
CA THR A 12 37.91 37.42 14.29
C THR A 12 36.55 37.78 14.83
N GLN A 13 36.15 39.06 14.69
CA GLN A 13 34.82 39.51 15.04
C GLN A 13 33.79 39.05 14.00
N GLU A 14 34.09 39.25 12.73
CA GLU A 14 33.23 38.79 11.62
C GLU A 14 32.98 37.29 11.67
N ASN A 15 33.99 36.47 12.05
CA ASN A 15 33.85 35.04 12.23
C ASN A 15 33.00 34.64 13.44
N ARG A 16 32.96 35.47 14.49
CA ARG A 16 32.07 35.28 15.64
C ARG A 16 30.62 35.58 15.26
N ASP A 17 30.40 36.70 14.61
CA ASP A 17 29.07 37.12 14.17
C ASP A 17 28.43 36.14 13.20
N TRP A 18 29.24 35.54 12.31
CA TRP A 18 28.80 34.44 11.44
C TRP A 18 28.42 33.18 12.20
N LYS A 19 29.15 32.80 13.24
CA LYS A 19 28.84 31.63 14.07
C LYS A 19 27.58 31.87 14.90
N GLU A 20 27.38 33.06 15.44
CA GLU A 20 26.18 33.44 16.18
C GLU A 20 24.96 33.54 15.27
N ALA A 21 25.05 34.15 14.11
CA ALA A 21 23.99 34.20 13.11
C ALA A 21 23.60 32.78 12.64
N ARG A 22 24.58 31.88 12.48
CA ARG A 22 24.32 30.48 12.13
C ARG A 22 23.75 29.65 13.27
N ALA A 23 24.06 29.99 14.52
CA ALA A 23 23.45 29.38 15.69
C ALA A 23 22.01 29.86 15.87
N MET A 24 21.76 31.17 15.73
CA MET A 24 20.40 31.74 15.77
C MET A 24 19.50 31.23 14.65
N SER A 25 20.03 31.03 13.43
CA SER A 25 19.23 30.45 12.33
C SER A 25 18.87 28.98 12.54
N LYS A 26 19.63 28.24 13.33
CA LYS A 26 19.28 26.86 13.75
C LYS A 26 18.22 26.82 14.85
N GLU A 27 18.09 27.86 15.65
CA GLU A 27 17.13 27.93 16.74
C GLU A 27 15.74 28.41 16.32
N ILE A 28 15.64 29.14 15.20
CA ILE A 28 14.39 29.76 14.75
C ILE A 28 13.43 28.77 14.10
N ILE A 29 13.89 27.62 13.62
CA ILE A 29 13.01 26.59 13.06
C ILE A 29 13.45 25.23 13.64
N GLN A 30 12.98 24.91 14.82
CA GLN A 30 12.89 23.50 15.22
C GLN A 30 11.78 22.85 14.38
N PHE A 31 12.11 22.50 13.13
CA PHE A 31 11.23 21.72 12.28
C PHE A 31 11.22 20.30 12.83
N ASP A 32 10.18 19.97 13.57
CA ASP A 32 9.91 18.61 13.99
C ASP A 32 9.42 17.82 12.76
N GLN A 33 10.37 17.17 12.09
CA GLN A 33 10.12 16.39 10.88
C GLN A 33 9.12 15.27 11.13
N ALA A 34 9.17 14.61 12.28
CA ALA A 34 8.26 13.52 12.62
C ALA A 34 6.81 14.04 12.78
N MET A 35 6.64 15.19 13.43
CA MET A 35 5.33 15.83 13.55
C MET A 35 4.80 16.27 12.17
N PHE A 36 5.67 16.82 11.31
CA PHE A 36 5.29 17.23 9.96
C PHE A 36 4.84 16.04 9.11
N GLU A 37 5.63 14.97 9.08
CA GLU A 37 5.29 13.75 8.35
C GLU A 37 3.97 13.16 8.82
N THR A 38 3.75 13.07 10.13
CA THR A 38 2.49 12.57 10.72
C THR A 38 1.29 13.45 10.32
N LYS A 39 1.46 14.78 10.33
CA LYS A 39 0.39 15.71 9.91
C LYS A 39 0.13 15.62 8.41
N LEU A 40 1.17 15.49 7.60
CA LEU A 40 1.06 15.35 6.15
C LEU A 40 0.31 14.06 5.78
N ASP A 41 0.67 12.94 6.39
CA ASP A 41 -0.01 11.66 6.19
C ASP A 41 -1.48 11.70 6.60
N ALA A 42 -1.80 12.38 7.70
CA ALA A 42 -3.18 12.59 8.12
C ALA A 42 -3.95 13.43 7.10
N MET A 43 -3.38 14.56 6.64
CA MET A 43 -4.01 15.42 5.63
C MET A 43 -4.25 14.71 4.30
N VAL A 44 -3.29 13.89 3.85
CA VAL A 44 -3.43 13.10 2.62
C VAL A 44 -4.57 12.10 2.78
N ARG A 45 -4.62 11.36 3.89
CA ARG A 45 -5.71 10.40 4.16
C ARG A 45 -7.07 11.08 4.21
N ASP A 46 -7.19 12.19 4.95
CA ASP A 46 -8.44 12.94 5.06
C ASP A 46 -8.92 13.46 3.69
N LYS A 47 -8.00 13.92 2.85
CA LYS A 47 -8.34 14.37 1.50
C LYS A 47 -8.78 13.23 0.59
N VAL A 48 -8.09 12.09 0.63
CA VAL A 48 -8.48 10.90 -0.15
C VAL A 48 -9.83 10.38 0.32
N GLU A 49 -10.10 10.37 1.64
CA GLU A 49 -11.39 9.97 2.20
C GLU A 49 -12.53 10.91 1.72
N GLN A 50 -12.32 12.23 1.79
CA GLN A 50 -13.28 13.23 1.30
C GLN A 50 -13.59 13.07 -0.20
N ILE A 51 -12.57 12.83 -1.02
CA ILE A 51 -12.76 12.64 -2.47
C ILE A 51 -13.52 11.34 -2.73
N ALA A 52 -13.15 10.25 -2.07
CA ALA A 52 -13.83 8.97 -2.24
C ALA A 52 -15.29 9.02 -1.78
N ASP A 53 -15.58 9.67 -0.64
CA ASP A 53 -16.96 9.88 -0.15
C ASP A 53 -17.77 10.70 -1.15
N ALA A 54 -17.19 11.77 -1.74
CA ALA A 54 -17.88 12.58 -2.75
C ALA A 54 -18.20 11.76 -4.01
N MET A 55 -17.23 10.97 -4.50
CA MET A 55 -17.46 10.09 -5.66
C MET A 55 -18.56 9.07 -5.41
N LEU A 56 -18.60 8.46 -4.21
CA LEU A 56 -19.64 7.51 -3.82
C LEU A 56 -21.04 8.18 -3.73
N ASP A 57 -21.07 9.43 -3.28
CA ASP A 57 -22.32 10.20 -3.22
C ASP A 57 -22.81 10.59 -4.64
N GLU A 58 -21.91 10.96 -5.55
CA GLU A 58 -22.25 11.23 -6.96
C GLU A 58 -22.76 9.96 -7.66
N GLU A 59 -22.11 8.80 -7.46
CA GLU A 59 -22.61 7.51 -7.97
C GLU A 59 -24.01 7.19 -7.44
N ALA A 60 -24.28 7.49 -6.16
CA ALA A 60 -25.59 7.28 -5.59
C ALA A 60 -26.65 8.20 -6.20
N ASP A 61 -26.32 9.44 -6.57
CA ASP A 61 -27.21 10.35 -7.27
C ASP A 61 -27.50 9.87 -8.70
N LEU A 62 -26.50 9.34 -9.40
CA LEU A 62 -26.69 8.74 -10.73
C LEU A 62 -27.61 7.50 -10.68
N ILE A 63 -27.41 6.60 -9.72
CA ILE A 63 -28.23 5.41 -9.55
C ILE A 63 -29.67 5.79 -9.15
N ALA A 64 -29.81 6.78 -8.27
CA ALA A 64 -31.12 7.28 -7.83
C ALA A 64 -31.84 8.07 -8.92
N ASN A 65 -31.14 8.53 -9.95
CA ASN A 65 -31.61 9.45 -10.99
C ASN A 65 -32.26 10.72 -10.39
N ALA A 66 -31.67 11.21 -9.31
CA ALA A 66 -32.07 12.44 -8.65
C ALA A 66 -31.02 12.89 -7.65
N ALA A 67 -30.72 14.18 -7.60
CA ALA A 67 -29.81 14.77 -6.63
C ALA A 67 -30.38 14.70 -5.19
N ARG A 68 -29.50 14.96 -4.22
CA ARG A 68 -29.88 14.98 -2.81
C ARG A 68 -30.96 16.03 -2.57
N TYR A 69 -32.07 15.63 -1.94
CA TYR A 69 -33.29 16.45 -1.67
C TYR A 69 -34.10 16.89 -2.90
N GLU A 70 -33.70 16.54 -4.11
CA GLU A 70 -34.49 16.81 -5.31
C GLU A 70 -35.78 15.97 -5.33
N ARG A 71 -36.90 16.58 -5.71
CA ARG A 71 -38.17 15.89 -5.96
C ARG A 71 -38.35 15.74 -7.47
N SER A 72 -38.07 14.56 -8.00
CA SER A 72 -38.19 14.23 -9.42
C SER A 72 -39.10 13.02 -9.60
N ASP A 73 -39.99 13.08 -10.58
CA ASP A 73 -40.88 11.97 -10.92
C ASP A 73 -40.10 10.77 -11.52
N GLY A 74 -38.89 11.04 -12.02
CA GLY A 74 -37.99 10.03 -12.57
C GLY A 74 -37.09 9.32 -11.55
N ARG A 75 -37.28 9.59 -10.24
CA ARG A 75 -36.47 9.02 -9.19
C ARG A 75 -36.64 7.50 -9.10
N LYS A 76 -35.54 6.76 -9.19
CA LYS A 76 -35.50 5.28 -9.15
C LYS A 76 -35.24 4.72 -7.74
N ALA A 77 -34.54 5.50 -6.89
CA ALA A 77 -34.21 5.05 -5.54
C ALA A 77 -34.17 6.22 -4.54
N TYR A 78 -34.29 5.89 -3.27
CA TYR A 78 -34.24 6.85 -2.17
C TYR A 78 -32.98 6.63 -1.32
N ARG A 79 -32.31 7.71 -0.92
CA ARG A 79 -31.20 7.64 0.02
C ARG A 79 -31.69 7.25 1.42
N ALA A 80 -31.09 6.22 2.00
CA ALA A 80 -31.43 5.68 3.32
C ALA A 80 -30.26 5.83 4.33
N GLY A 81 -29.48 6.88 4.17
CA GLY A 81 -28.31 7.16 5.00
C GLY A 81 -27.03 6.52 4.46
N HIS A 82 -26.01 6.37 5.33
CA HIS A 82 -24.70 5.82 4.99
C HIS A 82 -24.34 4.71 5.98
N TYR A 83 -23.39 3.88 5.61
CA TYR A 83 -22.72 2.98 6.54
C TYR A 83 -21.21 3.15 6.43
N ALA A 84 -20.51 2.99 7.55
CA ALA A 84 -19.05 3.06 7.57
C ALA A 84 -18.45 1.76 7.00
N ARG A 85 -17.51 1.90 6.08
CA ARG A 85 -16.74 0.81 5.52
C ARG A 85 -15.27 1.15 5.60
N ARG A 86 -14.46 0.23 6.14
CA ARG A 86 -13.01 0.35 6.13
C ARG A 86 -12.47 -0.10 4.78
N PHE A 87 -11.58 0.71 4.22
CA PHE A 87 -10.93 0.42 2.96
C PHE A 87 -9.46 0.83 3.03
N THR A 88 -8.54 -0.07 2.66
CA THR A 88 -7.11 0.19 2.72
C THR A 88 -6.60 0.55 1.33
N VAL A 89 -6.00 1.73 1.21
CA VAL A 89 -5.36 2.25 -0.01
C VAL A 89 -3.88 2.49 0.25
N LYS A 90 -3.13 2.91 -0.75
CA LYS A 90 -1.70 3.25 -0.61
C LYS A 90 -1.44 4.28 0.48
N ALA A 91 -2.34 5.26 0.64
CA ALA A 91 -2.24 6.30 1.67
C ALA A 91 -2.56 5.82 3.10
N GLY A 92 -2.95 4.55 3.28
CA GLY A 92 -3.31 3.97 4.56
C GLY A 92 -4.77 3.52 4.62
N ARG A 93 -5.28 3.36 5.85
CA ARG A 93 -6.67 2.94 6.08
C ARG A 93 -7.61 4.14 6.07
N LEU A 94 -8.67 4.04 5.25
CA LEU A 94 -9.75 5.02 5.13
C LEU A 94 -11.03 4.53 5.80
N GLY A 95 -11.83 5.47 6.30
CA GLY A 95 -13.16 5.24 6.90
C GLY A 95 -14.29 5.75 6.00
N LEU A 96 -14.56 5.08 4.88
CA LEU A 96 -15.49 5.53 3.86
C LEU A 96 -16.95 5.48 4.32
N LYS A 97 -17.74 6.48 3.91
CA LYS A 97 -19.20 6.59 4.14
C LYS A 97 -19.94 6.15 2.90
N VAL A 98 -20.21 4.84 2.82
CA VAL A 98 -20.91 4.28 1.66
C VAL A 98 -22.40 4.55 1.75
N PRO A 99 -23.03 5.18 0.73
CA PRO A 99 -24.45 5.47 0.74
C PRO A 99 -25.30 4.20 0.67
N LYS A 100 -26.43 4.23 1.38
CA LYS A 100 -27.47 3.20 1.30
C LYS A 100 -28.60 3.71 0.43
N LEU A 101 -29.00 2.91 -0.55
CA LEU A 101 -30.16 3.18 -1.38
C LEU A 101 -31.30 2.23 -1.04
N LYS A 102 -32.52 2.75 -1.04
CA LYS A 102 -33.78 1.99 -0.93
C LYS A 102 -34.45 2.01 -2.29
N GLY A 103 -34.74 0.84 -2.83
CA GLY A 103 -35.36 0.69 -4.16
C GLY A 103 -34.37 0.33 -5.28
N ALA A 104 -33.06 0.49 -5.07
CA ALA A 104 -32.01 0.03 -5.97
C ALA A 104 -30.84 -0.56 -5.19
N LEU A 105 -30.10 -1.46 -5.82
CA LEU A 105 -28.85 -1.98 -5.28
C LEU A 105 -27.76 -0.95 -5.56
N PHE A 106 -27.00 -0.56 -4.53
CA PHE A 106 -25.83 0.29 -4.70
C PHE A 106 -24.60 -0.57 -5.03
N GLU A 107 -24.16 -0.51 -6.25
CA GLU A 107 -22.89 -1.09 -6.72
C GLU A 107 -22.03 0.03 -7.23
N SER A 108 -20.90 0.25 -6.57
CA SER A 108 -19.96 1.31 -6.89
C SER A 108 -18.87 0.81 -7.85
N ALA A 109 -18.53 1.63 -8.84
CA ALA A 109 -17.37 1.41 -9.68
C ALA A 109 -16.06 1.77 -8.96
N VAL A 110 -16.13 2.67 -7.97
CA VAL A 110 -14.95 3.09 -7.18
C VAL A 110 -14.49 1.99 -6.25
N ILE A 111 -15.44 1.26 -5.63
CA ILE A 111 -15.14 0.25 -4.62
C ILE A 111 -15.91 -1.03 -4.94
N GLU A 112 -15.22 -2.04 -5.41
CA GLU A 112 -15.81 -3.36 -5.63
C GLU A 112 -16.46 -3.92 -4.35
N ARG A 113 -17.57 -4.59 -4.54
CA ARG A 113 -18.30 -5.25 -3.46
C ARG A 113 -17.40 -6.29 -2.78
N TYR A 114 -17.38 -6.28 -1.44
CA TYR A 114 -16.56 -7.16 -0.59
C TYR A 114 -15.04 -6.95 -0.63
N ARG A 115 -14.52 -6.07 -1.46
CA ARG A 115 -13.09 -5.74 -1.45
C ARG A 115 -12.77 -4.85 -0.25
N ARG A 116 -11.74 -5.20 0.51
CA ARG A 116 -11.28 -4.45 1.69
C ARG A 116 -10.04 -3.63 1.44
N ARG A 117 -9.32 -3.92 0.35
CA ARG A 117 -8.06 -3.29 -0.03
C ARG A 117 -8.07 -2.88 -1.49
N GLU A 118 -7.35 -1.84 -1.79
CA GLU A 118 -7.02 -1.46 -3.17
C GLU A 118 -6.20 -2.59 -3.82
N GLN A 119 -6.36 -2.77 -5.11
CA GLN A 119 -5.70 -3.84 -5.86
C GLN A 119 -4.18 -3.78 -5.76
N SER A 120 -3.62 -2.59 -5.90
CA SER A 120 -2.17 -2.36 -5.82
C SER A 120 -1.58 -2.72 -4.45
N VAL A 121 -2.31 -2.48 -3.36
CA VAL A 121 -1.92 -2.89 -2.00
C VAL A 121 -1.95 -4.40 -1.88
N GLU A 122 -3.00 -5.04 -2.40
CA GLU A 122 -3.15 -6.49 -2.38
C GLU A 122 -2.07 -7.20 -3.18
N GLU A 123 -1.79 -6.73 -4.41
CA GLU A 123 -0.73 -7.23 -5.26
C GLU A 123 0.64 -7.10 -4.59
N SER A 124 0.94 -5.92 -4.01
CA SER A 124 2.20 -5.71 -3.28
C SER A 124 2.41 -6.70 -2.13
N LEU A 125 1.35 -7.02 -1.38
CA LEU A 125 1.41 -8.01 -0.29
C LEU A 125 1.63 -9.43 -0.81
N ILE A 126 1.04 -9.77 -1.95
CA ILE A 126 1.22 -11.08 -2.60
C ILE A 126 2.65 -11.21 -3.12
N ASP A 127 3.19 -10.17 -3.76
CA ASP A 127 4.52 -10.17 -4.37
C ASP A 127 5.66 -10.23 -3.34
N MET A 128 5.41 -9.83 -2.10
CA MET A 128 6.40 -9.97 -1.02
C MET A 128 6.79 -11.43 -0.76
N TYR A 129 5.87 -12.38 -0.94
CA TYR A 129 6.15 -13.80 -0.68
C TYR A 129 7.13 -14.42 -1.67
N PRO A 130 6.94 -14.32 -3.00
CA PRO A 130 7.96 -14.80 -3.94
C PRO A 130 9.28 -14.03 -3.85
N ALA A 131 9.28 -12.80 -3.33
CA ALA A 131 10.49 -12.04 -3.00
C ALA A 131 11.22 -12.57 -1.74
N GLY A 132 10.71 -13.62 -1.09
CA GLY A 132 11.36 -14.28 0.05
C GLY A 132 10.86 -13.82 1.44
N VAL A 133 9.82 -13.00 1.51
CA VAL A 133 9.23 -12.59 2.78
C VAL A 133 8.27 -13.67 3.29
N SER A 134 8.45 -14.14 4.52
CA SER A 134 7.54 -15.14 5.11
C SER A 134 6.13 -14.58 5.31
N THR A 135 5.11 -15.42 5.25
CA THR A 135 3.70 -15.03 5.40
C THR A 135 3.41 -14.30 6.73
N ARG A 136 4.11 -14.66 7.81
CA ARG A 136 4.01 -13.98 9.11
C ARG A 136 4.59 -12.57 9.03
N ARG A 137 5.73 -12.42 8.36
CA ARG A 137 6.39 -11.12 8.21
C ARG A 137 5.62 -10.17 7.30
N VAL A 138 4.88 -10.72 6.31
CA VAL A 138 3.95 -9.93 5.49
C VAL A 138 2.84 -9.32 6.34
N ASP A 139 2.32 -10.05 7.34
CA ASP A 139 1.32 -9.52 8.30
C ASP A 139 1.88 -8.34 9.10
N ASP A 140 3.11 -8.47 9.63
CA ASP A 140 3.78 -7.40 10.38
C ASP A 140 4.04 -6.16 9.51
N ILE A 141 4.51 -6.37 8.27
CA ILE A 141 4.74 -5.29 7.29
C ILE A 141 3.42 -4.60 6.92
N SER A 142 2.35 -5.37 6.70
CA SER A 142 1.03 -4.82 6.40
C SER A 142 0.51 -3.95 7.55
N GLN A 143 0.71 -4.39 8.79
CA GLN A 143 0.37 -3.61 9.97
C GLN A 143 1.18 -2.31 10.07
N LEU A 144 2.47 -2.38 9.75
CA LEU A 144 3.38 -1.22 9.81
C LEU A 144 3.04 -0.18 8.74
N LEU A 145 2.84 -0.60 7.48
CA LEU A 145 2.66 0.31 6.34
C LEU A 145 1.25 0.87 6.23
N TRP A 146 0.24 0.07 6.51
CA TRP A 146 -1.18 0.44 6.28
C TRP A 146 -2.04 0.40 7.54
N GLY A 147 -1.47 0.04 8.69
CA GLY A 147 -2.22 -0.06 9.95
C GLY A 147 -3.27 -1.19 9.96
N GLU A 148 -3.19 -2.14 9.02
CA GLU A 148 -4.11 -3.27 8.91
C GLU A 148 -3.35 -4.58 8.72
N ARG A 149 -3.71 -5.60 9.50
CA ARG A 149 -3.15 -6.93 9.38
C ARG A 149 -3.70 -7.69 8.18
N MET A 150 -2.85 -8.48 7.54
CA MET A 150 -3.24 -9.48 6.57
C MET A 150 -3.00 -10.86 7.16
N PRO A 151 -4.05 -11.56 7.63
CA PRO A 151 -3.89 -12.88 8.21
C PRO A 151 -3.17 -13.83 7.25
N SER A 152 -2.24 -14.62 7.77
CA SER A 152 -1.45 -15.56 6.98
C SER A 152 -2.29 -16.54 6.17
N GLN A 153 -3.46 -16.94 6.69
CA GLN A 153 -4.42 -17.78 5.97
C GLN A 153 -4.96 -17.08 4.72
N THR A 154 -5.38 -15.81 4.84
CA THR A 154 -5.86 -15.03 3.71
C THR A 154 -4.79 -14.85 2.64
N LEU A 155 -3.55 -14.62 3.04
CA LEU A 155 -2.42 -14.54 2.12
C LEU A 155 -2.19 -15.89 1.44
N SER A 156 -2.21 -17.00 2.17
CA SER A 156 -2.05 -18.34 1.62
C SER A 156 -3.12 -18.68 0.58
N ASP A 157 -4.37 -18.30 0.84
CA ASP A 157 -5.48 -18.52 -0.10
C ASP A 157 -5.30 -17.72 -1.40
N LYS A 158 -4.75 -16.51 -1.31
CA LYS A 158 -4.44 -15.69 -2.49
C LYS A 158 -3.22 -16.19 -3.25
N LEU A 159 -2.23 -16.71 -2.55
CA LEU A 159 -1.02 -17.30 -3.16
C LEU A 159 -1.31 -18.56 -3.98
N ARG A 160 -2.43 -19.25 -3.76
CA ARG A 160 -2.81 -20.42 -4.59
C ARG A 160 -2.81 -20.09 -6.08
N LYS A 161 -3.36 -18.94 -6.45
CA LYS A 161 -3.37 -18.48 -7.85
C LYS A 161 -1.95 -18.26 -8.40
N VAL A 162 -1.05 -17.78 -7.54
CA VAL A 162 0.36 -17.59 -7.91
C VAL A 162 1.06 -18.94 -8.08
N TYR A 163 0.74 -19.93 -7.23
CA TYR A 163 1.28 -21.29 -7.39
C TYR A 163 0.81 -21.94 -8.68
N ASP A 164 -0.44 -21.78 -9.07
CA ASP A 164 -0.95 -22.29 -10.35
C ASP A 164 -0.14 -21.72 -11.53
N GLN A 165 0.14 -20.41 -11.53
CA GLN A 165 0.98 -19.77 -12.56
C GLN A 165 2.43 -20.27 -12.54
N ILE A 166 3.00 -20.50 -11.34
CA ILE A 166 4.35 -21.07 -11.19
C ILE A 166 4.39 -22.48 -11.73
N ASP A 167 3.37 -23.29 -11.47
CA ASP A 167 3.30 -24.67 -11.96
C ASP A 167 3.11 -24.72 -13.48
N GLU A 168 2.32 -23.86 -14.08
CA GLU A 168 2.26 -23.68 -15.52
C GLU A 168 3.62 -23.31 -16.12
N TRP A 169 4.31 -22.35 -15.49
CA TRP A 169 5.65 -21.95 -15.92
C TRP A 169 6.66 -23.09 -15.81
N ARG A 170 6.64 -23.85 -14.73
CA ARG A 170 7.54 -25.00 -14.50
C ARG A 170 7.31 -26.14 -15.49
N ASN A 171 6.05 -26.39 -15.84
CA ASN A 171 5.65 -27.49 -16.73
C ASN A 171 5.62 -27.09 -18.21
N ARG A 172 5.94 -25.82 -18.54
CA ARG A 172 5.98 -25.41 -19.95
C ARG A 172 7.03 -26.19 -20.73
N PRO A 173 6.74 -26.62 -21.97
CA PRO A 173 7.71 -27.31 -22.80
C PRO A 173 8.88 -26.37 -23.12
N LEU A 174 10.10 -26.85 -22.88
CA LEU A 174 11.31 -26.12 -23.24
C LEU A 174 11.52 -26.21 -24.74
N GLY A 175 11.30 -25.11 -25.45
CA GLY A 175 11.53 -25.04 -26.91
C GLY A 175 13.01 -24.87 -27.24
N GLY A 176 13.80 -25.96 -27.20
CA GLY A 176 15.21 -25.95 -27.58
C GLY A 176 16.09 -26.87 -26.76
N ARG A 177 17.31 -27.15 -27.24
CA ARG A 177 18.33 -27.85 -26.45
C ARG A 177 18.83 -26.92 -25.35
N VAL A 178 18.44 -27.20 -24.11
CA VAL A 178 19.00 -26.53 -22.94
C VAL A 178 20.21 -27.35 -22.49
N PRO A 179 21.43 -26.80 -22.54
CA PRO A 179 22.59 -27.48 -21.96
C PRO A 179 22.49 -27.46 -20.44
N VAL A 180 22.02 -28.58 -19.85
CA VAL A 180 21.98 -28.73 -18.41
C VAL A 180 23.41 -29.03 -17.93
N ARG A 181 24.09 -28.02 -17.38
CA ARG A 181 25.35 -28.21 -16.68
C ARG A 181 25.05 -28.49 -15.20
N VAL A 182 25.02 -29.75 -14.83
CA VAL A 182 24.86 -30.13 -13.41
C VAL A 182 26.21 -29.88 -12.72
N HIS A 183 26.31 -28.79 -11.98
CA HIS A 183 27.40 -28.53 -11.04
C HIS A 183 26.91 -28.89 -9.64
N GLY A 184 27.34 -30.03 -9.15
CA GLY A 184 27.10 -30.44 -7.77
C GLY A 184 26.62 -31.88 -7.63
N ARG A 185 27.06 -32.55 -6.58
CA ARG A 185 26.57 -33.87 -6.18
C ARG A 185 25.13 -33.75 -5.72
N CYS A 186 24.18 -34.07 -6.57
CA CYS A 186 22.88 -34.52 -6.07
C CYS A 186 23.10 -35.82 -5.36
N ALA A 187 23.06 -35.82 -4.03
CA ALA A 187 22.88 -37.06 -3.28
C ALA A 187 21.47 -37.60 -3.64
N ALA A 188 21.41 -38.48 -4.61
CA ALA A 188 20.23 -39.24 -4.86
C ALA A 188 20.03 -40.15 -3.62
N THR A 189 19.17 -39.73 -2.71
CA THR A 189 18.62 -40.64 -1.68
C THR A 189 17.81 -41.67 -2.42
N GLY A 190 18.45 -42.84 -2.59
CA GLY A 190 17.91 -43.95 -3.33
C GLY A 190 16.59 -44.41 -2.74
N ALA A 191 15.61 -44.49 -3.59
CA ALA A 191 14.42 -45.27 -3.33
C ALA A 191 14.82 -46.74 -3.20
N HIS A 192 14.86 -47.26 -1.99
CA HIS A 192 14.94 -48.70 -1.71
C HIS A 192 13.57 -49.32 -1.96
N GLY A 193 13.36 -49.71 -3.20
CA GLY A 193 12.31 -50.64 -3.59
C GLY A 193 12.93 -51.99 -3.87
N ALA A 194 13.36 -52.73 -2.84
CA ALA A 194 13.73 -54.11 -2.97
C ALA A 194 12.50 -55.01 -2.87
N GLY A 195 11.92 -55.33 -4.01
CA GLY A 195 11.01 -56.46 -4.12
C GLY A 195 11.75 -57.79 -3.83
N ARG A 196 11.45 -58.44 -2.70
CA ARG A 196 11.79 -59.83 -2.46
C ARG A 196 10.67 -60.69 -3.02
N SER A 197 10.89 -61.32 -4.16
CA SER A 197 10.19 -62.54 -4.57
C SER A 197 10.66 -63.71 -3.70
N ARG A 198 9.74 -64.38 -3.03
CA ARG A 198 9.96 -65.73 -2.45
C ARG A 198 9.31 -66.75 -3.38
N THR A 199 10.14 -67.64 -3.86
CA THR A 199 9.75 -69.00 -4.28
C THR A 199 9.37 -69.80 -3.07
#